data_ebdf4dcea1a4ef31bcfb399ae36490f5
#
_entry.id   ebdf4dcea1a4ef31bcfb399ae36490f5
#
_cell.length_a   1.000
_cell.length_b   1.000
_cell.length_c   1.000
_cell.angle_alpha   90.00
_cell.angle_beta   90.00
_cell.angle_gamma   90.00
#
_symmetry.space_group_name_H-M   'P 1'
#
loop_
_entity.id
_entity.type
_entity.pdbx_description
1 polymer ?
#
loop_
_entity_poly.entity_id
_entity_poly.type
_entity_poly.pdbx_seq_one_letter_code
_entity_poly.pdbx_strand_id
1 'polypeptide(L)'
;IPSRLVGSEMCIRDSIFVTDPSPTVSAQSLPDKHIVKMPLESCQMLAIVCSEKWGHGYGKLHKKDGTPYFTDKGAFRGHPCTVWANESNINAWWLVAHAMALCEEYTHRYGKVHSCEKAVLEAGNLIPFTVDRPTSFAFAGPDQFKYDTSIDIFTAYKYYIRSKPWVSSNYLRDPSRKPSWV
;
A
#
# COMPACT_ATOMS: atom_id res chain seq x y z
N ILE A 1 -13.11 3.82 34.98
CA ILE A 1 -12.66 2.70 34.13
C ILE A 1 -12.16 3.28 32.82
N PRO A 2 -10.94 2.98 32.41
CA PRO A 2 -10.21 3.82 31.47
C PRO A 2 -10.56 3.51 30.01
N SER A 3 -10.80 4.57 29.31
CA SER A 3 -10.88 4.69 27.84
C SER A 3 -9.56 4.26 27.16
N ARG A 4 -9.31 2.96 27.08
CA ARG A 4 -8.14 2.39 26.39
C ARG A 4 -8.46 1.80 25.00
N LEU A 5 -9.63 2.11 24.44
CA LEU A 5 -10.08 1.55 23.16
C LEU A 5 -9.93 2.47 21.94
N VAL A 6 -9.53 3.73 22.13
CA VAL A 6 -9.38 4.67 21.02
C VAL A 6 -8.00 4.58 20.34
N GLY A 7 -7.03 3.92 20.97
CA GLY A 7 -5.66 3.78 20.43
C GLY A 7 -5.41 2.52 19.60
N SER A 8 -6.28 1.51 19.68
CA SER A 8 -6.04 0.23 19.00
C SER A 8 -6.57 0.17 17.58
N GLU A 9 -7.57 0.99 17.23
CA GLU A 9 -8.09 1.04 15.85
C GLU A 9 -7.16 1.79 14.88
N MET A 10 -6.29 2.65 15.37
CA MET A 10 -5.28 3.31 14.54
C MET A 10 -4.06 2.42 14.24
N CYS A 11 -3.92 1.29 14.94
CA CYS A 11 -2.90 0.27 14.69
C CYS A 11 -3.39 -0.89 13.81
N ILE A 12 -4.65 -0.90 13.38
CA ILE A 12 -5.12 -1.83 12.37
C ILE A 12 -4.53 -1.37 11.06
N ARG A 13 -3.50 -2.08 10.72
CA ARG A 13 -2.76 -2.24 9.50
C ARG A 13 -3.52 -1.68 8.32
N ASP A 14 -3.16 -0.47 7.93
CA ASP A 14 -3.68 0.10 6.70
C ASP A 14 -3.32 -0.84 5.54
N SER A 15 -4.09 -0.76 4.50
CA SER A 15 -3.96 -1.60 3.32
C SER A 15 -3.22 -0.85 2.22
N ILE A 16 -2.95 -1.54 1.11
CA ILE A 16 -2.50 -0.90 -0.13
C ILE A 16 -3.63 -0.11 -0.82
N PHE A 17 -4.88 -0.28 -0.39
CA PHE A 17 -6.07 0.43 -0.90
C PHE A 17 -6.23 0.34 -2.42
N VAL A 18 -6.44 -0.88 -2.91
CA VAL A 18 -6.64 -1.16 -4.34
C VAL A 18 -8.05 -0.72 -4.78
N THR A 19 -8.17 0.49 -5.29
CA THR A 19 -9.45 1.04 -5.76
C THR A 19 -9.71 0.84 -7.24
N ASP A 20 -8.69 0.42 -7.98
CA ASP A 20 -8.74 0.21 -9.43
C ASP A 20 -7.69 -0.84 -9.82
N PRO A 21 -7.91 -1.64 -10.87
CA PRO A 21 -6.88 -2.55 -11.40
C PRO A 21 -5.61 -1.84 -11.85
N SER A 22 -5.73 -0.61 -12.34
CA SER A 22 -4.58 0.24 -12.68
C SER A 22 -3.91 0.78 -11.42
N PRO A 23 -2.60 0.50 -11.21
CA PRO A 23 -1.87 1.04 -10.07
C PRO A 23 -1.88 2.56 -10.02
N THR A 24 -1.79 3.22 -11.18
CA THR A 24 -1.80 4.68 -11.29
C THR A 24 -3.16 5.26 -10.92
N VAL A 25 -4.25 4.74 -11.48
CA VAL A 25 -5.62 5.20 -11.17
C VAL A 25 -5.93 4.96 -9.70
N SER A 26 -5.55 3.80 -9.18
CA SER A 26 -5.70 3.47 -7.76
C SER A 26 -4.98 4.50 -6.88
N ALA A 27 -3.72 4.81 -7.15
CA ALA A 27 -2.94 5.78 -6.40
C ALA A 27 -3.56 7.19 -6.46
N GLN A 28 -3.94 7.66 -7.64
CA GLN A 28 -4.49 9.00 -7.85
C GLN A 28 -5.82 9.23 -7.12
N SER A 29 -6.59 8.19 -6.86
CA SER A 29 -7.88 8.29 -6.17
C SER A 29 -7.76 8.38 -4.63
N LEU A 30 -6.57 8.18 -4.07
CA LEU A 30 -6.38 8.16 -2.63
C LEU A 30 -6.34 9.57 -2.02
N PRO A 31 -6.85 9.75 -0.79
CA PRO A 31 -6.79 11.03 -0.07
C PRO A 31 -5.36 11.42 0.33
N ASP A 32 -5.13 12.71 0.59
CA ASP A 32 -3.80 13.26 0.90
C ASP A 32 -3.06 12.51 2.00
N LYS A 33 -3.75 12.09 3.06
CA LYS A 33 -3.14 11.30 4.15
C LYS A 33 -2.58 9.96 3.67
N HIS A 34 -3.27 9.30 2.74
CA HIS A 34 -2.79 8.02 2.19
C HIS A 34 -1.62 8.24 1.23
N ILE A 35 -1.64 9.31 0.44
CA ILE A 35 -0.50 9.65 -0.43
C ILE A 35 0.79 9.86 0.38
N VAL A 36 0.69 10.43 1.57
CA VAL A 36 1.86 10.62 2.45
C VAL A 36 2.32 9.30 3.09
N LYS A 37 1.39 8.45 3.53
CA LYS A 37 1.68 7.29 4.39
C LYS A 37 1.94 5.99 3.61
N MET A 38 1.17 5.74 2.56
CA MET A 38 1.18 4.43 1.90
C MET A 38 2.47 4.07 1.18
N PRO A 39 3.29 5.00 0.65
CA PRO A 39 4.60 4.65 0.13
C PRO A 39 5.50 3.95 1.17
N LEU A 40 5.48 4.41 2.42
CA LEU A 40 6.25 3.77 3.50
C LEU A 40 5.77 2.35 3.79
N GLU A 41 4.47 2.15 3.93
CA GLU A 41 3.91 0.82 4.19
C GLU A 41 4.17 -0.14 3.02
N SER A 42 4.07 0.34 1.78
CA SER A 42 4.43 -0.43 0.60
C SER A 42 5.91 -0.85 0.61
N CYS A 43 6.82 0.04 1.01
CA CYS A 43 8.24 -0.30 1.16
C CYS A 43 8.48 -1.34 2.25
N GLN A 44 7.76 -1.27 3.36
CA GLN A 44 7.84 -2.26 4.44
C GLN A 44 7.37 -3.64 3.97
N MET A 45 6.29 -3.71 3.21
CA MET A 45 5.81 -4.96 2.60
C MET A 45 6.80 -5.50 1.57
N LEU A 46 7.29 -4.64 0.67
CA LEU A 46 8.27 -5.03 -0.35
C LEU A 46 9.61 -5.48 0.27
N ALA A 47 10.02 -4.87 1.38
CA ALA A 47 11.20 -5.32 2.11
C ALA A 47 11.05 -6.76 2.63
N ILE A 48 9.84 -7.14 3.09
CA ILE A 48 9.54 -8.52 3.47
C ILE A 48 9.55 -9.45 2.25
N VAL A 49 8.93 -9.04 1.14
CA VAL A 49 8.91 -9.82 -0.12
C VAL A 49 10.34 -10.10 -0.62
N CYS A 50 11.23 -9.11 -0.54
CA CYS A 50 12.61 -9.25 -0.97
C CYS A 50 13.50 -9.98 0.05
N SER A 51 13.09 -10.08 1.33
CA SER A 51 13.92 -10.65 2.39
C SER A 51 14.19 -12.13 2.21
N GLU A 52 15.35 -12.57 2.68
CA GLU A 52 15.76 -13.97 2.64
C GLU A 52 14.92 -14.85 3.58
N LYS A 53 14.59 -14.32 4.75
CA LYS A 53 13.91 -15.10 5.80
C LYS A 53 12.40 -15.24 5.59
N TRP A 54 11.74 -14.21 5.06
CA TRP A 54 10.28 -14.13 5.00
C TRP A 54 9.72 -14.03 3.57
N GLY A 55 10.59 -13.81 2.61
CA GLY A 55 10.24 -13.62 1.20
C GLY A 55 11.06 -14.54 0.29
N HIS A 56 11.51 -13.97 -0.81
CA HIS A 56 12.15 -14.71 -1.90
C HIS A 56 13.70 -14.58 -1.92
N GLY A 57 14.30 -13.83 -1.01
CA GLY A 57 15.74 -13.66 -0.96
C GLY A 57 16.31 -12.79 -2.08
N TYR A 58 15.54 -11.88 -2.63
CA TYR A 58 15.98 -11.01 -3.72
C TYR A 58 17.00 -9.95 -3.27
N GLY A 59 17.00 -9.58 -2.00
CA GLY A 59 17.94 -8.63 -1.43
C GLY A 59 17.33 -7.74 -0.36
N LYS A 60 18.08 -6.71 0.04
CA LYS A 60 17.66 -5.77 1.09
C LYS A 60 17.27 -4.44 0.47
N LEU A 61 16.15 -3.88 0.92
CA LEU A 61 15.78 -2.50 0.61
C LEU A 61 16.44 -1.54 1.60
N HIS A 62 16.82 -0.37 1.14
CA HIS A 62 17.44 0.66 1.94
C HIS A 62 16.60 1.91 2.03
N LYS A 63 16.58 2.52 3.22
CA LYS A 63 15.98 3.82 3.48
C LYS A 63 16.80 4.92 2.80
N LYS A 64 16.27 6.14 2.78
CA LYS A 64 16.93 7.32 2.20
C LYS A 64 18.35 7.56 2.76
N ASP A 65 18.58 7.26 4.04
CA ASP A 65 19.86 7.42 4.73
C ASP A 65 20.86 6.27 4.46
N GLY A 66 20.47 5.28 3.65
CA GLY A 66 21.29 4.11 3.31
C GLY A 66 21.20 2.95 4.29
N THR A 67 20.48 3.09 5.41
CA THR A 67 20.25 1.97 6.33
C THR A 67 19.20 1.00 5.77
N PRO A 68 19.37 -0.32 5.97
CA PRO A 68 18.39 -1.29 5.49
C PRO A 68 17.08 -1.22 6.27
N TYR A 69 15.97 -1.58 5.61
CA TYR A 69 14.72 -1.88 6.31
C TYR A 69 14.91 -3.12 7.20
N PHE A 70 14.45 -3.02 8.45
CA PHE A 70 14.52 -4.15 9.37
C PHE A 70 13.46 -5.20 9.03
N THR A 71 13.90 -6.41 8.71
CA THR A 71 13.00 -7.54 8.39
C THR A 71 13.14 -8.71 9.38
N ASP A 72 14.09 -8.68 10.29
CA ASP A 72 14.43 -9.82 11.18
C ASP A 72 13.25 -10.31 12.02
N LYS A 73 12.45 -9.39 12.55
CA LYS A 73 11.24 -9.70 13.31
C LYS A 73 10.03 -10.05 12.44
N GLY A 74 10.13 -9.85 11.12
CA GLY A 74 9.07 -10.11 10.17
C GLY A 74 7.80 -9.29 10.45
N ALA A 75 7.92 -8.03 10.88
CA ALA A 75 6.80 -7.12 10.90
C ALA A 75 6.20 -7.06 9.48
N PHE A 76 4.91 -7.01 9.35
CA PHE A 76 4.18 -7.13 8.07
C PHE A 76 4.20 -8.51 7.37
N ARG A 77 4.99 -9.51 7.80
CA ARG A 77 5.01 -10.82 7.11
C ARG A 77 3.64 -11.50 7.00
N GLY A 78 2.79 -11.31 8.01
CA GLY A 78 1.44 -11.86 8.05
C GLY A 78 0.35 -10.89 7.58
N HIS A 79 0.72 -9.71 7.08
CA HIS A 79 -0.25 -8.78 6.55
C HIS A 79 -0.85 -9.31 5.23
N PRO A 80 -2.18 -9.30 5.04
CA PRO A 80 -2.81 -9.89 3.85
C PRO A 80 -2.20 -9.42 2.52
N CYS A 81 -1.88 -8.14 2.41
CA CYS A 81 -1.28 -7.58 1.19
C CYS A 81 0.18 -8.01 1.00
N THR A 82 0.93 -8.26 2.08
CA THR A 82 2.28 -8.81 1.98
C THR A 82 2.25 -10.27 1.55
N VAL A 83 1.33 -11.05 2.12
CA VAL A 83 1.12 -12.45 1.71
C VAL A 83 0.75 -12.51 0.24
N TRP A 84 -0.20 -11.68 -0.21
CA TRP A 84 -0.58 -11.56 -1.61
C TRP A 84 0.60 -11.17 -2.51
N ALA A 85 1.39 -10.17 -2.12
CA ALA A 85 2.56 -9.76 -2.91
C ALA A 85 3.63 -10.87 -3.01
N ASN A 86 3.73 -11.75 -1.99
CA ASN A 86 4.63 -12.90 -1.98
C ASN A 86 4.15 -14.07 -2.86
N GLU A 87 2.87 -14.12 -3.22
CA GLU A 87 2.30 -15.24 -3.98
C GLU A 87 2.80 -15.30 -5.43
N SER A 88 3.10 -14.14 -6.02
CA SER A 88 3.62 -14.07 -7.38
C SER A 88 4.45 -12.81 -7.62
N ASN A 89 5.42 -12.89 -8.53
CA ASN A 89 6.20 -11.72 -8.89
C ASN A 89 5.35 -10.66 -9.61
N ILE A 90 4.31 -11.05 -10.34
CA ILE A 90 3.37 -10.09 -10.95
C ILE A 90 2.63 -9.30 -9.87
N ASN A 91 2.21 -9.94 -8.77
CA ASN A 91 1.61 -9.24 -7.63
C ASN A 91 2.61 -8.25 -7.00
N ALA A 92 3.85 -8.69 -6.78
CA ALA A 92 4.92 -7.82 -6.26
C ALA A 92 5.18 -6.64 -7.19
N TRP A 93 5.21 -6.86 -8.51
CA TRP A 93 5.37 -5.80 -9.50
C TRP A 93 4.19 -4.81 -9.52
N TRP A 94 2.97 -5.30 -9.32
CA TRP A 94 1.82 -4.40 -9.16
C TRP A 94 2.01 -3.50 -7.93
N LEU A 95 2.48 -4.05 -6.81
CA LEU A 95 2.76 -3.28 -5.60
C LEU A 95 3.88 -2.26 -5.82
N VAL A 96 4.96 -2.62 -6.52
CA VAL A 96 6.01 -1.68 -6.94
C VAL A 96 5.43 -0.54 -7.79
N ALA A 97 4.66 -0.87 -8.81
CA ALA A 97 4.05 0.12 -9.69
C ALA A 97 3.09 1.05 -8.95
N HIS A 98 2.29 0.52 -8.02
CA HIS A 98 1.40 1.31 -7.18
C HIS A 98 2.17 2.22 -6.23
N ALA A 99 3.21 1.71 -5.56
CA ALA A 99 4.07 2.50 -4.68
C ALA A 99 4.80 3.62 -5.44
N MET A 100 5.23 3.34 -6.68
CA MET A 100 5.83 4.35 -7.54
C MET A 100 4.82 5.43 -7.93
N ALA A 101 3.62 5.04 -8.33
CA ALA A 101 2.54 5.97 -8.63
C ALA A 101 2.13 6.82 -7.42
N LEU A 102 2.18 6.27 -6.21
CA LEU A 102 1.99 7.03 -4.97
C LEU A 102 3.11 8.07 -4.75
N CYS A 103 4.36 7.73 -5.03
CA CYS A 103 5.49 8.66 -4.95
C CYS A 103 5.35 9.80 -5.99
N GLU A 104 4.95 9.48 -7.21
CA GLU A 104 4.68 10.46 -8.27
C GLU A 104 3.51 11.38 -7.88
N GLU A 105 2.44 10.81 -7.36
CA GLU A 105 1.29 11.59 -6.87
C GLU A 105 1.66 12.47 -5.66
N TYR A 106 2.54 11.99 -4.78
CA TYR A 106 3.09 12.80 -3.70
C TYR A 106 3.87 14.00 -4.25
N THR A 107 4.73 13.78 -5.24
CA THR A 107 5.48 14.86 -5.89
C THR A 107 4.54 15.86 -6.56
N HIS A 108 3.50 15.37 -7.26
CA HIS A 108 2.47 16.21 -7.87
C HIS A 108 1.76 17.10 -6.83
N ARG A 109 1.30 16.52 -5.71
CA ARG A 109 0.51 17.23 -4.70
C ARG A 109 1.33 18.13 -3.77
N TYR A 110 2.58 17.75 -3.48
CA TYR A 110 3.40 18.41 -2.46
C TYR A 110 4.64 19.12 -3.00
N GLY A 111 4.96 18.95 -4.28
CA GLY A 111 6.13 19.55 -4.91
C GLY A 111 7.47 19.04 -4.35
N LYS A 112 7.48 17.83 -3.77
CA LYS A 112 8.65 17.22 -3.13
C LYS A 112 8.75 15.74 -3.50
N VAL A 113 9.97 15.23 -3.61
CA VAL A 113 10.23 13.79 -3.78
C VAL A 113 9.95 13.07 -2.46
N HIS A 114 9.17 12.00 -2.52
CA HIS A 114 8.88 11.18 -1.34
C HIS A 114 10.13 10.44 -0.89
N SER A 115 10.37 10.38 0.42
CA SER A 115 11.57 9.73 0.99
C SER A 115 11.70 8.23 0.67
N CYS A 116 10.60 7.58 0.34
CA CYS A 116 10.55 6.15 -0.01
C CYS A 116 10.79 5.87 -1.49
N GLU A 117 10.80 6.87 -2.37
CA GLU A 117 10.90 6.66 -3.84
C GLU A 117 12.12 5.82 -4.22
N LYS A 118 13.28 6.12 -3.61
CA LYS A 118 14.52 5.37 -3.85
C LYS A 118 14.37 3.88 -3.48
N ALA A 119 13.72 3.58 -2.37
CA ALA A 119 13.49 2.19 -1.94
C ALA A 119 12.52 1.45 -2.86
N VAL A 120 11.50 2.14 -3.39
CA VAL A 120 10.58 1.57 -4.37
C VAL A 120 11.31 1.22 -5.67
N LEU A 121 12.16 2.12 -6.17
CA LEU A 121 13.00 1.86 -7.35
C LEU A 121 13.95 0.69 -7.11
N GLU A 122 14.55 0.60 -5.94
CA GLU A 122 15.41 -0.53 -5.55
C GLU A 122 14.63 -1.85 -5.55
N ALA A 123 13.43 -1.88 -5.02
CA ALA A 123 12.56 -3.06 -5.08
C ALA A 123 12.28 -3.50 -6.52
N GLY A 124 12.00 -2.56 -7.41
CA GLY A 124 11.81 -2.83 -8.83
C GLY A 124 13.06 -3.42 -9.51
N ASN A 125 14.26 -3.07 -9.04
CA ASN A 125 15.51 -3.64 -9.55
C ASN A 125 15.83 -5.02 -8.96
N LEU A 126 15.37 -5.30 -7.75
CA LEU A 126 15.62 -6.57 -7.07
C LEU A 126 14.64 -7.68 -7.47
N ILE A 127 13.37 -7.35 -7.66
CA ILE A 127 12.34 -8.34 -7.98
C ILE A 127 12.45 -8.75 -9.44
N PRO A 128 12.69 -10.03 -9.75
CA PRO A 128 12.78 -10.49 -11.13
C PRO A 128 11.45 -10.28 -11.89
N PHE A 129 11.54 -9.82 -13.12
CA PHE A 129 10.38 -9.83 -14.01
C PHE A 129 10.17 -11.25 -14.53
N THR A 130 9.10 -11.89 -14.07
CA THR A 130 8.72 -13.25 -14.50
C THR A 130 7.32 -13.25 -15.05
N VAL A 131 7.04 -14.17 -15.97
CA VAL A 131 5.71 -14.37 -16.54
C VAL A 131 4.96 -15.43 -15.71
N ASP A 132 4.80 -15.13 -14.41
CA ASP A 132 3.91 -15.91 -13.54
C ASP A 132 2.46 -15.37 -13.61
N ARG A 133 1.54 -15.98 -12.89
CA ARG A 133 0.14 -15.58 -12.93
C ARG A 133 -0.18 -14.68 -11.74
N PRO A 134 -0.93 -13.56 -11.95
CA PRO A 134 -1.45 -12.78 -10.85
C PRO A 134 -2.48 -13.60 -10.06
N THR A 135 -2.55 -13.37 -8.76
CA THR A 135 -3.63 -13.86 -7.92
C THR A 135 -4.61 -12.74 -7.59
N SER A 136 -5.78 -13.08 -7.06
CA SER A 136 -6.78 -12.10 -6.67
C SER A 136 -6.23 -11.18 -5.59
N PHE A 137 -6.50 -9.89 -5.68
CA PHE A 137 -6.08 -8.91 -4.67
C PHE A 137 -6.57 -9.29 -3.27
N ALA A 138 -5.70 -9.14 -2.28
CA ALA A 138 -6.08 -9.28 -0.90
C ALA A 138 -6.82 -8.05 -0.39
N PHE A 139 -7.78 -8.24 0.49
CA PHE A 139 -8.45 -7.17 1.22
C PHE A 139 -7.97 -7.11 2.66
N ALA A 140 -7.42 -5.97 3.05
CA ALA A 140 -7.08 -5.68 4.44
C ALA A 140 -7.91 -4.48 4.90
N GLY A 141 -8.99 -4.76 5.60
CA GLY A 141 -9.95 -3.76 6.07
C GLY A 141 -11.04 -4.38 6.92
N PRO A 142 -12.09 -3.62 7.27
CA PRO A 142 -13.17 -4.06 8.13
C PRO A 142 -13.92 -5.28 7.56
N ASP A 143 -14.30 -6.19 8.45
CA ASP A 143 -15.00 -7.43 8.11
C ASP A 143 -16.31 -7.21 7.35
N GLN A 144 -17.01 -6.13 7.65
CA GLN A 144 -18.26 -5.77 6.95
C GLN A 144 -18.08 -5.60 5.44
N PHE A 145 -16.91 -5.17 4.98
CA PHE A 145 -16.59 -5.06 3.54
C PHE A 145 -15.90 -6.32 3.03
N LYS A 146 -15.10 -6.96 3.88
CA LYS A 146 -14.33 -8.16 3.53
C LYS A 146 -15.22 -9.34 3.18
N TYR A 147 -16.33 -9.52 3.89
CA TYR A 147 -17.22 -10.66 3.73
C TYR A 147 -18.48 -10.34 2.92
N ASP A 148 -18.61 -9.14 2.38
CA ASP A 148 -19.71 -8.78 1.48
C ASP A 148 -19.43 -9.36 0.08
N THR A 149 -20.09 -10.48 -0.24
CA THR A 149 -19.95 -11.16 -1.53
C THR A 149 -20.71 -10.48 -2.68
N SER A 150 -21.50 -9.43 -2.38
CA SER A 150 -22.23 -8.67 -3.40
C SER A 150 -21.40 -7.60 -4.10
N ILE A 151 -20.21 -7.30 -3.59
CA ILE A 151 -19.30 -6.29 -4.11
C ILE A 151 -17.95 -6.89 -4.52
N ASP A 152 -17.29 -6.29 -5.51
CA ASP A 152 -15.92 -6.64 -5.85
C ASP A 152 -14.91 -5.99 -4.88
N ILE A 153 -13.64 -6.40 -5.00
CA ILE A 153 -12.58 -5.93 -4.11
C ILE A 153 -12.33 -4.43 -4.24
N PHE A 154 -12.45 -3.89 -5.44
CA PHE A 154 -12.24 -2.45 -5.68
C PHE A 154 -13.34 -1.63 -5.00
N THR A 155 -14.57 -2.08 -5.08
CA THR A 155 -15.72 -1.48 -4.38
C THR A 155 -15.57 -1.60 -2.87
N ALA A 156 -15.11 -2.74 -2.36
CA ALA A 156 -14.83 -2.92 -0.93
C ALA A 156 -13.81 -1.89 -0.42
N TYR A 157 -12.72 -1.67 -1.16
CA TYR A 157 -11.74 -0.64 -0.80
C TYR A 157 -12.30 0.79 -0.90
N LYS A 158 -13.11 1.10 -1.90
CA LYS A 158 -13.79 2.40 -2.01
C LYS A 158 -14.70 2.64 -0.81
N TYR A 159 -15.48 1.67 -0.40
CA TYR A 159 -16.35 1.74 0.79
C TYR A 159 -15.53 1.92 2.07
N TYR A 160 -14.43 1.20 2.20
CA TYR A 160 -13.53 1.35 3.35
C TYR A 160 -12.95 2.76 3.43
N ILE A 161 -12.46 3.30 2.34
CA ILE A 161 -11.94 4.68 2.29
C ILE A 161 -13.07 5.67 2.62
N ARG A 162 -14.24 5.52 2.00
CA ARG A 162 -15.40 6.40 2.22
C ARG A 162 -15.92 6.36 3.65
N SER A 163 -15.76 5.25 4.36
CA SER A 163 -16.18 5.12 5.76
C SER A 163 -15.36 5.98 6.74
N LYS A 164 -14.23 6.49 6.31
CA LYS A 164 -13.38 7.34 7.17
C LYS A 164 -14.00 8.75 7.27
N PRO A 165 -14.30 9.26 8.49
CA PRO A 165 -15.06 10.50 8.67
C PRO A 165 -14.36 11.75 8.12
N TRP A 166 -13.05 11.69 7.92
CA TRP A 166 -12.23 12.80 7.44
C TRP A 166 -12.00 12.78 5.91
N VAL A 167 -12.43 11.74 5.19
CA VAL A 167 -12.02 11.51 3.81
C VAL A 167 -12.48 12.61 2.85
N SER A 168 -13.74 13.06 2.97
CA SER A 168 -14.32 14.04 2.04
C SER A 168 -13.62 15.40 2.05
N SER A 169 -12.95 15.74 3.15
CA SER A 169 -12.17 16.97 3.32
C SER A 169 -10.65 16.76 3.13
N ASN A 170 -10.23 15.60 2.65
CA ASN A 170 -8.82 15.23 2.59
C ASN A 170 -8.27 15.09 1.15
N TYR A 171 -8.69 16.01 0.27
CA TYR A 171 -8.20 16.22 -1.09
C TYR A 171 -7.85 17.69 -1.31
N LEU A 172 -7.17 18.28 -0.31
CA LEU A 172 -6.88 19.73 -0.30
C LEU A 172 -5.73 20.10 -1.22
N ARG A 173 -4.80 19.18 -1.45
CA ARG A 173 -3.62 19.43 -2.27
C ARG A 173 -3.93 19.45 -3.77
N ASP A 174 -4.88 18.61 -4.16
CA ASP A 174 -5.45 18.63 -5.52
C ASP A 174 -6.93 18.20 -5.46
N PRO A 175 -7.87 19.15 -5.34
CA PRO A 175 -9.30 18.83 -5.29
C PRO A 175 -9.83 18.08 -6.51
N SER A 176 -9.17 18.18 -7.67
CA SER A 176 -9.55 17.45 -8.88
C SER A 176 -9.36 15.94 -8.77
N ARG A 177 -8.53 15.50 -7.82
CA ARG A 177 -8.29 14.08 -7.52
C ARG A 177 -9.39 13.44 -6.69
N LYS A 178 -10.29 14.25 -6.11
CA LYS A 178 -11.40 13.69 -5.33
C LYS A 178 -12.33 12.89 -6.23
N PRO A 179 -12.45 11.58 -6.03
CA PRO A 179 -13.28 10.76 -6.89
C PRO A 179 -14.76 10.93 -6.56
N SER A 180 -15.63 10.65 -7.54
CA SER A 180 -17.08 10.80 -7.39
C SER A 180 -17.71 9.86 -6.36
N TRP A 181 -17.00 8.80 -5.98
CA TRP A 181 -17.47 7.83 -4.98
C TRP A 181 -17.16 8.23 -3.53
N VAL A 182 -16.45 9.34 -3.28
CA VAL A 182 -16.17 9.91 -1.94
C VAL A 182 -17.29 10.87 -1.46
#